data_563311fe68d9ffc0ff028557ad5101fc
#
_entry.id   563311fe68d9ffc0ff028557ad5101fc
#
_cell.length_a   1.000
_cell.length_b   1.000
_cell.length_c   1.000
_cell.angle_alpha   90.00
_cell.angle_beta   90.00
_cell.angle_gamma   90.00
#
_symmetry.space_group_name_H-M   'P 1'
#
loop_
_entity.id
_entity.type
_entity.pdbx_description
1 polymer ?
#
loop_
_entity_poly.entity_id
_entity_poly.type
_entity_poly.pdbx_seq_one_letter_code
_entity_poly.pdbx_strand_id
1 'polypeptide(L)'
;VTSNKNFLSPVGFQLKIDYRNYPNLEYFCTAATVPGISMSEAASPYRGANIAFEGDRLNFDDFTVTFNITEDMDNYLETYKWMHNIVNGEPSNNTDATLIILNSHNNKTREVTFKGIFPVSLSGLEFNVEGDIEYLTAEVTFKYSFFEIK
;
A
#
# COMPACT_ATOMS: atom_id res chain seq x y z
N VAL A 1 -10.67 -6.40 -31.62
CA VAL A 1 -10.64 -5.84 -30.27
C VAL A 1 -9.73 -4.62 -30.25
N THR A 2 -10.31 -3.46 -30.07
CA THR A 2 -9.53 -2.22 -29.92
C THR A 2 -8.98 -2.17 -28.49
N SER A 3 -7.66 -2.23 -28.36
CA SER A 3 -7.02 -2.01 -27.08
C SER A 3 -7.10 -0.53 -26.73
N ASN A 4 -7.42 -0.21 -25.46
CA ASN A 4 -7.41 1.15 -24.97
C ASN A 4 -5.96 1.67 -24.94
N LYS A 5 -5.68 2.72 -25.70
CA LYS A 5 -4.35 3.35 -25.78
C LYS A 5 -4.24 4.63 -24.96
N ASN A 6 -5.25 4.94 -24.15
CA ASN A 6 -5.21 6.10 -23.28
C ASN A 6 -4.20 5.88 -22.14
N PHE A 7 -3.60 6.96 -21.70
CA PHE A 7 -2.67 6.93 -20.58
C PHE A 7 -3.42 6.79 -19.25
N LEU A 8 -2.82 6.06 -18.32
CA LEU A 8 -3.38 5.86 -16.99
C LEU A 8 -3.33 7.17 -16.18
N SER A 9 -4.49 7.55 -15.61
CA SER A 9 -4.57 8.71 -14.73
C SER A 9 -4.21 8.33 -13.29
N PRO A 10 -3.41 9.14 -12.59
CA PRO A 10 -3.03 8.83 -11.20
C PRO A 10 -4.15 9.08 -10.18
N VAL A 11 -5.27 9.69 -10.57
CA VAL A 11 -6.34 10.04 -9.64
C VAL A 11 -7.42 8.97 -9.53
N GLY A 12 -7.44 8.00 -10.42
CA GLY A 12 -8.45 6.94 -10.44
C GLY A 12 -7.99 5.68 -9.73
N PHE A 13 -8.20 5.57 -8.42
CA PHE A 13 -7.90 4.37 -7.66
C PHE A 13 -8.85 4.21 -6.48
N GLN A 14 -8.95 2.99 -5.99
CA GLN A 14 -9.72 2.65 -4.80
C GLN A 14 -8.98 1.57 -4.02
N LEU A 15 -8.76 1.82 -2.74
CA LEU A 15 -8.15 0.85 -1.84
C LEU A 15 -9.22 0.10 -1.07
N LYS A 16 -9.11 -1.23 -1.01
CA LYS A 16 -9.97 -2.08 -0.20
C LYS A 16 -9.12 -2.95 0.72
N ILE A 17 -9.35 -2.82 2.00
CA ILE A 17 -8.76 -3.69 3.02
C ILE A 17 -9.92 -4.50 3.60
N ASP A 18 -9.65 -5.52 4.38
CA ASP A 18 -10.73 -6.30 5.01
C ASP A 18 -11.68 -5.35 5.78
N TYR A 19 -12.79 -5.00 5.11
CA TYR A 19 -13.71 -3.98 5.61
C TYR A 19 -14.43 -4.39 6.90
N ARG A 20 -14.45 -5.68 7.21
CA ARG A 20 -15.10 -6.17 8.44
C ARG A 20 -14.39 -5.68 9.68
N ASN A 21 -13.05 -5.58 9.58
CA ASN A 21 -12.21 -5.17 10.69
C ASN A 21 -11.75 -3.71 10.60
N TYR A 22 -11.57 -3.19 9.39
CA TYR A 22 -10.96 -1.86 9.17
C TYR A 22 -11.69 -1.01 8.14
N PRO A 23 -12.99 -0.73 8.32
CA PRO A 23 -13.78 -0.03 7.29
C PRO A 23 -13.40 1.43 7.08
N ASN A 24 -12.95 2.13 8.11
CA ASN A 24 -12.66 3.56 8.02
C ASN A 24 -11.32 3.86 7.35
N LEU A 25 -10.37 2.96 7.47
CA LEU A 25 -9.06 3.12 6.82
C LEU A 25 -9.18 3.14 5.29
N GLU A 26 -10.08 2.31 4.76
CA GLU A 26 -10.35 2.22 3.33
C GLU A 26 -10.95 3.50 2.76
N TYR A 27 -11.90 4.08 3.48
CA TYR A 27 -12.75 5.14 2.98
C TYR A 27 -12.04 6.47 2.75
N PHE A 28 -11.05 6.79 3.56
CA PHE A 28 -10.39 8.11 3.58
C PHE A 28 -8.99 8.12 2.96
N CYS A 29 -8.66 7.11 2.16
CA CYS A 29 -7.38 7.05 1.46
C CYS A 29 -7.29 8.14 0.39
N THR A 30 -6.25 8.97 0.46
CA THR A 30 -6.02 10.05 -0.50
C THR A 30 -4.89 9.76 -1.46
N ALA A 31 -3.95 8.91 -1.07
CA ALA A 31 -2.82 8.54 -1.92
C ALA A 31 -2.36 7.12 -1.59
N ALA A 32 -1.97 6.40 -2.61
CA ALA A 32 -1.39 5.08 -2.48
C ALA A 32 -0.32 4.91 -3.55
N THR A 33 0.75 4.20 -3.21
CA THR A 33 1.84 3.95 -4.15
C THR A 33 1.89 2.45 -4.44
N VAL A 34 1.74 2.08 -5.71
CA VAL A 34 1.99 0.69 -6.13
C VAL A 34 3.48 0.43 -5.95
N PRO A 35 3.87 -0.55 -5.11
CA PRO A 35 5.27 -0.76 -4.83
C PRO A 35 6.03 -1.29 -6.05
N GLY A 36 7.30 -0.91 -6.15
CA GLY A 36 8.19 -1.47 -7.13
C GLY A 36 8.59 -2.90 -6.79
N ILE A 37 9.02 -3.62 -7.79
CA ILE A 37 9.61 -4.94 -7.62
C ILE A 37 11.00 -4.97 -8.24
N SER A 38 11.88 -5.74 -7.64
CA SER A 38 13.22 -5.96 -8.15
C SER A 38 13.54 -7.44 -8.12
N MET A 39 14.39 -7.86 -9.02
CA MET A 39 14.87 -9.23 -9.08
C MET A 39 16.31 -9.28 -8.57
N SER A 40 16.59 -10.21 -7.67
CA SER A 40 17.97 -10.47 -7.27
C SER A 40 18.76 -10.98 -8.45
N GLU A 41 19.91 -10.37 -8.72
CA GLU A 41 20.82 -10.86 -9.76
C GLU A 41 21.88 -11.77 -9.14
N ALA A 42 22.24 -12.83 -9.88
CA ALA A 42 23.40 -13.63 -9.57
C ALA A 42 24.59 -13.10 -10.36
N ALA A 43 25.63 -12.63 -9.68
CA ALA A 43 26.83 -12.13 -10.32
C ALA A 43 27.89 -13.24 -10.37
N SER A 44 28.47 -13.46 -11.55
CA SER A 44 29.61 -14.36 -11.74
C SER A 44 30.84 -13.56 -12.12
N PRO A 45 31.96 -13.67 -11.36
CA PRO A 45 33.16 -12.95 -11.68
C PRO A 45 33.82 -13.54 -12.95
N TYR A 46 34.17 -12.71 -13.90
CA TYR A 46 34.83 -13.10 -15.11
C TYR A 46 35.84 -12.04 -15.51
N ARG A 47 37.15 -12.39 -15.48
CA ARG A 47 38.31 -11.57 -15.92
C ARG A 47 38.15 -10.06 -15.72
N GLY A 48 37.98 -9.61 -14.48
CA GLY A 48 37.88 -8.21 -14.11
C GLY A 48 36.51 -7.57 -14.31
N ALA A 49 35.47 -8.35 -14.68
CA ALA A 49 34.09 -7.89 -14.78
C ALA A 49 33.14 -8.92 -14.15
N ASN A 50 32.06 -8.44 -13.57
CA ASN A 50 30.97 -9.30 -13.11
C ASN A 50 29.95 -9.44 -14.23
N ILE A 51 29.56 -10.68 -14.52
CA ILE A 51 28.49 -10.98 -15.47
C ILE A 51 27.21 -11.22 -14.65
N ALA A 52 26.18 -10.44 -14.94
CA ALA A 52 24.90 -10.58 -14.29
C ALA A 52 24.08 -11.73 -14.92
N PHE A 53 23.54 -12.58 -14.08
CA PHE A 53 22.60 -13.64 -14.47
C PHE A 53 21.24 -13.38 -13.84
N GLU A 54 20.21 -13.97 -14.43
CA GLU A 54 18.86 -13.90 -13.88
C GLU A 54 18.84 -14.49 -12.46
N GLY A 55 18.21 -13.77 -11.54
CA GLY A 55 18.01 -14.22 -10.17
C GLY A 55 16.76 -15.08 -10.04
N ASP A 56 16.65 -15.75 -8.91
CA ASP A 56 15.53 -16.64 -8.58
C ASP A 56 14.53 -16.03 -7.58
N ARG A 57 14.76 -14.78 -7.15
CA ARG A 57 13.94 -14.11 -6.14
C ARG A 57 13.46 -12.76 -6.60
N LEU A 58 12.18 -12.47 -6.28
CA LEU A 58 11.61 -11.14 -6.41
C LEU A 58 11.62 -10.46 -5.04
N ASN A 59 12.06 -9.22 -5.01
CA ASN A 59 12.01 -8.35 -3.84
C ASN A 59 10.88 -7.33 -4.05
N PHE A 60 10.02 -7.21 -3.06
CA PHE A 60 8.88 -6.29 -3.10
C PHE A 60 9.15 -5.12 -2.16
N ASP A 61 8.95 -3.91 -2.67
CA ASP A 61 9.08 -2.70 -1.86
C ASP A 61 7.88 -2.54 -0.92
N ASP A 62 8.02 -1.69 0.08
CA ASP A 62 6.94 -1.43 1.03
C ASP A 62 5.77 -0.72 0.35
N PHE A 63 4.56 -1.00 0.81
CA PHE A 63 3.33 -0.37 0.34
C PHE A 63 2.97 0.77 1.29
N THR A 64 2.91 1.99 0.77
CA THR A 64 2.63 3.18 1.55
C THR A 64 1.29 3.77 1.14
N VAL A 65 0.46 4.10 2.14
CA VAL A 65 -0.85 4.70 1.97
C VAL A 65 -0.94 5.97 2.80
N THR A 66 -1.45 7.03 2.19
CA THR A 66 -1.77 8.28 2.88
C THR A 66 -3.28 8.44 2.97
N PHE A 67 -3.77 8.82 4.13
CA PHE A 67 -5.20 9.02 4.35
C PHE A 67 -5.47 10.27 5.19
N ASN A 68 -6.65 10.87 4.97
CA ASN A 68 -7.12 11.96 5.80
C ASN A 68 -7.66 11.41 7.12
N ILE A 69 -7.33 12.07 8.21
CA ILE A 69 -7.80 11.66 9.53
C ILE A 69 -9.18 12.26 9.76
N THR A 70 -10.12 11.41 10.18
CA THR A 70 -11.45 11.84 10.55
C THR A 70 -11.43 12.65 11.82
N GLU A 71 -12.45 13.47 12.05
CA GLU A 71 -12.56 14.30 13.25
C GLU A 71 -12.51 13.48 14.55
N ASP A 72 -13.09 12.29 14.53
CA ASP A 72 -13.08 11.35 15.65
C ASP A 72 -11.83 10.47 15.70
N MET A 73 -10.92 10.61 14.74
CA MET A 73 -9.70 9.80 14.60
C MET A 73 -9.96 8.29 14.44
N ASP A 74 -11.11 7.91 13.95
CA ASP A 74 -11.48 6.49 13.85
C ASP A 74 -10.54 5.68 12.97
N ASN A 75 -10.18 6.20 11.81
CA ASN A 75 -9.27 5.52 10.90
C ASN A 75 -7.84 5.39 11.44
N TYR A 76 -7.36 6.43 12.12
CA TYR A 76 -6.06 6.40 12.78
C TYR A 76 -6.05 5.38 13.94
N LEU A 77 -7.12 5.38 14.73
CA LEU A 77 -7.28 4.46 15.86
C LEU A 77 -7.38 3.00 15.38
N GLU A 78 -8.05 2.73 14.27
CA GLU A 78 -8.13 1.38 13.70
C GLU A 78 -6.76 0.84 13.34
N THR A 79 -5.92 1.66 12.69
CA THR A 79 -4.55 1.28 12.35
C THR A 79 -3.71 1.04 13.60
N TYR A 80 -3.84 1.92 14.58
CA TYR A 80 -3.14 1.79 15.86
C TYR A 80 -3.52 0.48 16.57
N LYS A 81 -4.80 0.16 16.64
CA LYS A 81 -5.29 -1.08 17.25
C LYS A 81 -4.80 -2.31 16.49
N TRP A 82 -4.78 -2.25 15.18
CA TRP A 82 -4.28 -3.34 14.35
C TRP A 82 -2.83 -3.65 14.68
N MET A 83 -1.97 -2.63 14.72
CA MET A 83 -0.56 -2.78 15.08
C MET A 83 -0.40 -3.33 16.50
N HIS A 84 -1.18 -2.82 17.44
CA HIS A 84 -1.13 -3.23 18.84
C HIS A 84 -1.56 -4.71 19.02
N ASN A 85 -2.57 -5.13 18.32
CA ASN A 85 -3.06 -6.51 18.36
C ASN A 85 -2.03 -7.49 17.81
N ILE A 86 -1.31 -7.13 16.78
CA ILE A 86 -0.22 -7.94 16.22
C ILE A 86 0.86 -8.18 17.29
N VAL A 87 1.27 -7.12 18.00
CA VAL A 87 2.30 -7.20 19.03
C VAL A 87 1.83 -8.03 20.23
N ASN A 88 0.55 -7.95 20.57
CA ASN A 88 -0.02 -8.72 21.69
C ASN A 88 -0.23 -10.20 21.38
N GLY A 89 0.11 -10.64 20.17
CA GLY A 89 0.02 -12.05 19.80
C GLY A 89 -1.38 -12.55 19.52
N GLU A 90 -2.33 -11.65 19.24
CA GLU A 90 -3.63 -12.07 18.76
C GLU A 90 -3.48 -12.77 17.40
N PRO A 91 -4.28 -13.81 17.12
CA PRO A 91 -4.14 -14.53 15.86
C PRO A 91 -4.33 -13.54 14.71
N SER A 92 -3.26 -13.34 13.93
CA SER A 92 -3.33 -12.56 12.73
C SER A 92 -4.23 -13.31 11.75
N ASN A 93 -5.44 -12.83 11.58
CA ASN A 93 -6.19 -13.19 10.40
C ASN A 93 -5.39 -12.66 9.21
N ASN A 94 -4.98 -13.54 8.32
CA ASN A 94 -4.28 -13.14 7.11
C ASN A 94 -5.13 -12.10 6.39
N THR A 95 -4.79 -10.83 6.58
CA THR A 95 -5.49 -9.73 5.98
C THR A 95 -4.93 -9.49 4.59
N ASP A 96 -5.80 -9.45 3.60
CA ASP A 96 -5.46 -9.11 2.23
C ASP A 96 -6.00 -7.72 1.91
N ALA A 97 -5.26 -6.98 1.09
CA ALA A 97 -5.71 -5.70 0.59
C ALA A 97 -5.73 -5.72 -0.93
N THR A 98 -6.63 -4.95 -1.51
CA THR A 98 -6.74 -4.81 -2.97
C THR A 98 -6.74 -3.34 -3.34
N LEU A 99 -5.85 -2.96 -4.24
CA LEU A 99 -5.83 -1.63 -4.86
C LEU A 99 -6.46 -1.75 -6.24
N ILE A 100 -7.61 -1.11 -6.42
CA ILE A 100 -8.32 -1.11 -7.69
C ILE A 100 -7.91 0.11 -8.48
N ILE A 101 -7.46 -0.09 -9.71
CA ILE A 101 -7.07 0.98 -10.62
C ILE A 101 -8.21 1.22 -11.59
N LEU A 102 -8.64 2.48 -11.68
CA LEU A 102 -9.78 2.89 -12.49
C LEU A 102 -9.31 3.56 -13.79
N ASN A 103 -10.11 3.40 -14.84
CA ASN A 103 -9.89 4.10 -16.09
C ASN A 103 -10.56 5.48 -16.10
N SER A 104 -10.49 6.20 -17.22
CA SER A 104 -11.08 7.53 -17.36
C SER A 104 -12.59 7.58 -17.20
N HIS A 105 -13.27 6.44 -17.31
CA HIS A 105 -14.71 6.29 -17.09
C HIS A 105 -15.06 5.78 -15.69
N ASN A 106 -14.08 5.74 -14.77
CA ASN A 106 -14.21 5.20 -13.42
C ASN A 106 -14.59 3.71 -13.38
N ASN A 107 -14.28 2.97 -14.43
CA ASN A 107 -14.43 1.53 -14.46
C ASN A 107 -13.11 0.86 -14.09
N LYS A 108 -13.22 -0.26 -13.42
CA LYS A 108 -12.07 -1.06 -13.02
C LYS A 108 -11.26 -1.52 -14.24
N THR A 109 -9.99 -1.20 -14.27
CA THR A 109 -9.05 -1.64 -15.30
C THR A 109 -8.20 -2.81 -14.82
N ARG A 110 -7.61 -2.67 -13.64
CA ARG A 110 -6.73 -3.67 -13.04
C ARG A 110 -6.91 -3.69 -11.53
N GLU A 111 -6.53 -4.80 -10.94
CA GLU A 111 -6.44 -4.95 -9.48
C GLU A 111 -5.04 -5.36 -9.08
N VAL A 112 -4.54 -4.74 -8.02
CA VAL A 112 -3.32 -5.19 -7.36
C VAL A 112 -3.72 -5.76 -6.01
N THR A 113 -3.52 -7.06 -5.82
CA THR A 113 -3.89 -7.76 -4.58
C THR A 113 -2.63 -8.02 -3.76
N PHE A 114 -2.62 -7.52 -2.54
CA PHE A 114 -1.53 -7.72 -1.57
C PHE A 114 -1.91 -8.85 -0.61
N LYS A 115 -1.07 -9.85 -0.51
CA LYS A 115 -1.31 -11.03 0.34
C LYS A 115 -0.56 -10.93 1.66
N GLY A 116 -1.27 -11.18 2.75
CA GLY A 116 -0.69 -11.18 4.09
C GLY A 116 -0.19 -9.81 4.52
N ILE A 117 -0.96 -8.76 4.22
CA ILE A 117 -0.57 -7.37 4.51
C ILE A 117 -0.73 -7.05 5.99
N PHE A 118 0.23 -6.32 6.53
CA PHE A 118 0.16 -5.80 7.90
C PHE A 118 0.89 -4.46 8.00
N PRO A 119 0.45 -3.55 8.87
CA PRO A 119 1.11 -2.27 9.04
C PRO A 119 2.38 -2.42 9.87
N VAL A 120 3.43 -1.71 9.49
CA VAL A 120 4.71 -1.69 10.22
C VAL A 120 5.05 -0.31 10.75
N SER A 121 4.46 0.74 10.19
CA SER A 121 4.74 2.12 10.56
C SER A 121 3.49 2.97 10.41
N LEU A 122 3.24 3.81 11.38
CA LEU A 122 2.16 4.81 11.35
C LEU A 122 2.78 6.15 11.71
N SER A 123 2.58 7.15 10.87
CA SER A 123 3.16 8.47 11.09
C SER A 123 2.58 9.15 12.33
N GLY A 124 3.37 10.03 12.96
CA GLY A 124 2.88 10.85 14.05
C GLY A 124 1.98 11.99 13.55
N LEU A 125 1.25 12.59 14.47
CA LEU A 125 0.40 13.74 14.21
C LEU A 125 0.99 14.98 14.85
N GLU A 126 0.95 16.09 14.12
CA GLU A 126 1.41 17.38 14.64
C GLU A 126 0.22 18.32 14.80
N PHE A 127 0.03 18.83 16.01
CA PHE A 127 -1.00 19.81 16.32
C PHE A 127 -0.33 21.18 16.54
N ASN A 128 -0.73 22.17 15.75
CA ASN A 128 -0.18 23.52 15.83
C ASN A 128 -1.31 24.54 15.74
N VAL A 129 -1.48 25.34 16.81
CA VAL A 129 -2.53 26.36 16.90
C VAL A 129 -2.26 27.53 15.96
N GLU A 130 -0.99 27.80 15.66
CA GLU A 130 -0.57 28.93 14.82
C GLU A 130 -0.43 28.56 13.34
N GLY A 131 -0.67 27.30 12.99
CA GLY A 131 -0.56 26.83 11.61
C GLY A 131 -1.77 27.19 10.77
N ASP A 132 -1.63 27.02 9.45
CA ASP A 132 -2.73 27.15 8.50
C ASP A 132 -3.79 26.07 8.75
N ILE A 133 -5.04 26.36 8.39
CA ILE A 133 -6.12 25.39 8.51
C ILE A 133 -5.97 24.35 7.39
N GLU A 134 -5.32 23.24 7.71
CA GLU A 134 -5.18 22.09 6.83
C GLU A 134 -5.75 20.85 7.52
N TYR A 135 -6.24 19.91 6.69
CA TYR A 135 -6.67 18.62 7.21
C TYR A 135 -5.45 17.81 7.65
N LEU A 136 -5.56 17.16 8.80
CA LEU A 136 -4.52 16.25 9.24
C LEU A 136 -4.51 15.00 8.37
N THR A 137 -3.32 14.62 7.94
CA THR A 137 -3.09 13.39 7.20
C THR A 137 -2.14 12.48 7.95
N ALA A 138 -2.26 11.18 7.72
CA ALA A 138 -1.35 10.19 8.25
C ALA A 138 -0.88 9.29 7.13
N GLU A 139 0.31 8.75 7.30
CA GLU A 139 0.91 7.82 6.36
C GLU A 139 1.14 6.48 7.06
N VAL A 140 0.70 5.41 6.44
CA VAL A 140 0.88 4.05 6.91
C VAL A 140 1.76 3.30 5.93
N THR A 141 2.80 2.65 6.44
CA THR A 141 3.64 1.77 5.65
C THR A 141 3.28 0.33 5.98
N PHE A 142 2.98 -0.44 4.95
CA PHE A 142 2.63 -1.85 5.07
C PHE A 142 3.72 -2.74 4.49
N LYS A 143 3.90 -3.89 5.10
CA LYS A 143 4.63 -5.02 4.53
C LYS A 143 3.66 -6.14 4.21
N TYR A 144 4.02 -6.95 3.23
CA TYR A 144 3.17 -8.03 2.73
C TYR A 144 4.07 -9.14 2.18
N SER A 145 3.48 -10.32 1.93
CA SER A 145 4.25 -11.45 1.40
C SER A 145 4.56 -11.26 -0.09
N PHE A 146 3.56 -10.91 -0.88
CA PHE A 146 3.70 -10.65 -2.31
C PHE A 146 2.44 -9.94 -2.83
N PHE A 147 2.53 -9.37 -4.03
CA PHE A 147 1.34 -8.87 -4.70
C PHE A 147 1.20 -9.45 -6.09
N GLU A 148 -0.04 -9.47 -6.55
CA GLU A 148 -0.41 -9.91 -7.90
C GLU A 148 -1.21 -8.83 -8.60
N ILE A 149 -0.96 -8.64 -9.89
CA ILE A 149 -1.71 -7.72 -10.74
C ILE A 149 -2.64 -8.55 -11.63
N LYS A 150 -3.93 -8.27 -11.54
CA LYS A 150 -4.95 -8.94 -12.35
C LYS A 150 -5.57 -8.04 -13.38
#